data_29abce6b3620d799c1f14f689d5d5c32
#
_entry.id   29abce6b3620d799c1f14f689d5d5c32
#
_cell.length_a   1.000
_cell.length_b   1.000
_cell.length_c   1.000
_cell.angle_alpha   90.00
_cell.angle_beta   90.00
_cell.angle_gamma   90.00
#
_symmetry.space_group_name_H-M   'P 1'
#
loop_
_entity.id
_entity.type
_entity.pdbx_description
1 polymer ?
#
loop_
_entity_poly.entity_id
_entity_poly.type
_entity_poly.pdbx_seq_one_letter_code
_entity_poly.pdbx_strand_id
1 'polypeptide(L)'
;QDISRSRTKFLQKLIKHGNSKLFAVGDDWQAIYRFAGCDINVFLDFENIFEGAKLNYITSTHRNSAELQQIVEPFITANPSQYKKHIKSVKHQERPVRIIYHKGNKAMAITKALADIATINSNAKVLVLGRNRRDIDAFICRDIQVFDYKTIKHFDYPNLKISYSTIHASKGLESDFVILISGEDAQNGSPNKTEDDNILTLLLGKKNNYEYAEERRLFYVALTRTKSVAYLLSDKRRPSDFIQEIKNKCYILEDESEAKEEREYLCPWCKSGYLIVRKSSVDGKLFYGCSNYPYCKYTNNDMKAVYYNNRCPQCGDFLVLKKGKYGTFFGCHNYPRCGYTRQNIEMEKQSKRFQ
;
A
#
# COMPACT_ATOMS: atom_id res chain seq x y z
N GLN A 1 -11.07 -1.84 21.89
CA GLN A 1 -9.73 -2.05 21.35
C GLN A 1 -8.96 -0.74 21.09
N ASP A 2 -9.66 0.38 20.91
CA ASP A 2 -9.06 1.69 20.60
C ASP A 2 -9.03 2.62 21.81
N ILE A 3 -8.66 2.09 22.95
CA ILE A 3 -8.61 2.81 24.24
C ILE A 3 -7.20 2.81 24.82
N SER A 4 -6.78 3.94 25.41
CA SER A 4 -5.51 4.05 26.11
C SER A 4 -5.66 3.66 27.59
N ARG A 5 -4.53 3.31 28.24
CA ARG A 5 -4.51 3.03 29.69
C ARG A 5 -5.06 4.17 30.54
N SER A 6 -4.77 5.41 30.16
CA SER A 6 -5.26 6.59 30.89
C SER A 6 -6.78 6.70 30.81
N ARG A 7 -7.36 6.48 29.62
CA ARG A 7 -8.83 6.45 29.45
C ARG A 7 -9.45 5.28 30.19
N THR A 8 -8.80 4.12 30.24
CA THR A 8 -9.26 2.96 31.00
C THR A 8 -9.33 3.28 32.50
N LYS A 9 -8.28 3.88 33.08
CA LYS A 9 -8.27 4.30 34.49
C LYS A 9 -9.38 5.30 34.79
N PHE A 10 -9.65 6.22 33.86
CA PHE A 10 -10.75 7.17 34.00
C PHE A 10 -12.10 6.47 33.99
N LEU A 11 -12.34 5.52 33.09
CA LEU A 11 -13.57 4.71 33.09
C LEU A 11 -13.75 3.89 34.33
N GLN A 12 -12.71 3.24 34.84
CA GLN A 12 -12.77 2.49 36.12
C GLN A 12 -13.22 3.39 37.27
N LYS A 13 -12.71 4.62 37.36
CA LYS A 13 -13.14 5.58 38.39
C LYS A 13 -14.59 5.99 38.21
N LEU A 14 -15.04 6.28 37.00
CA LEU A 14 -16.44 6.62 36.72
C LEU A 14 -17.40 5.50 37.15
N ILE A 15 -17.09 4.26 36.78
CA ILE A 15 -17.91 3.10 37.14
C ILE A 15 -18.00 2.95 38.68
N LYS A 16 -16.85 3.05 39.35
CA LYS A 16 -16.78 2.88 40.79
C LYS A 16 -17.56 3.95 41.58
N HIS A 17 -17.52 5.21 41.13
CA HIS A 17 -18.19 6.32 41.78
C HIS A 17 -19.66 6.52 41.36
N GLY A 18 -20.01 6.10 40.15
CA GLY A 18 -21.31 6.38 39.58
C GLY A 18 -22.35 5.26 39.71
N ASN A 19 -22.03 4.13 40.36
CA ASN A 19 -22.86 2.91 40.33
C ASN A 19 -23.37 2.55 38.92
N SER A 20 -22.51 2.81 37.93
CA SER A 20 -22.81 2.67 36.51
C SER A 20 -22.43 1.29 35.98
N LYS A 21 -23.16 0.80 34.99
CA LYS A 21 -22.81 -0.43 34.29
C LYS A 21 -21.99 -0.10 33.03
N LEU A 22 -20.96 -0.87 32.76
CA LEU A 22 -20.17 -0.76 31.56
C LEU A 22 -20.67 -1.77 30.52
N PHE A 23 -20.98 -1.26 29.31
CA PHE A 23 -21.15 -2.06 28.11
C PHE A 23 -20.08 -1.64 27.10
N ALA A 24 -19.24 -2.57 26.67
CA ALA A 24 -18.14 -2.31 25.75
C ALA A 24 -18.21 -3.26 24.55
N VAL A 25 -17.88 -2.75 23.37
CA VAL A 25 -17.78 -3.52 22.12
C VAL A 25 -16.41 -3.30 21.53
N GLY A 26 -15.80 -4.34 21.00
CA GLY A 26 -14.50 -4.27 20.38
C GLY A 26 -14.12 -5.49 19.55
N ASP A 27 -13.02 -5.39 18.86
CA ASP A 27 -12.45 -6.46 18.03
C ASP A 27 -10.91 -6.37 18.09
N ASP A 28 -10.28 -7.31 18.80
CA ASP A 28 -8.81 -7.36 18.96
C ASP A 28 -8.08 -7.52 17.62
N TRP A 29 -8.71 -8.19 16.64
CA TRP A 29 -8.14 -8.33 15.30
C TRP A 29 -8.08 -6.99 14.53
N GLN A 30 -8.82 -5.97 14.99
CA GLN A 30 -8.84 -4.62 14.41
C GLN A 30 -8.16 -3.56 15.31
N ALA A 31 -7.34 -3.97 16.30
CA ALA A 31 -6.58 -3.05 17.15
C ALA A 31 -5.31 -2.56 16.43
N ILE A 32 -5.42 -1.42 15.73
CA ILE A 32 -4.38 -0.86 14.84
C ILE A 32 -3.96 0.58 15.20
N TYR A 33 -4.32 1.09 16.38
CA TYR A 33 -4.03 2.47 16.78
C TYR A 33 -3.06 2.57 17.97
N ARG A 34 -2.08 1.64 18.04
CA ARG A 34 -1.03 1.70 19.07
C ARG A 34 -0.26 3.01 18.99
N PHE A 35 0.08 3.49 17.80
CA PHE A 35 0.75 4.77 17.59
C PHE A 35 -0.03 5.98 18.15
N ALA A 36 -1.34 5.87 18.34
CA ALA A 36 -2.20 6.87 18.98
C ALA A 36 -2.38 6.64 20.48
N GLY A 37 -1.55 5.75 21.08
CA GLY A 37 -1.57 5.44 22.51
C GLY A 37 -2.59 4.39 22.93
N CYS A 38 -3.24 3.71 22.00
CA CYS A 38 -4.16 2.60 22.33
C CYS A 38 -3.37 1.37 22.78
N ASP A 39 -3.90 0.69 23.80
CA ASP A 39 -3.29 -0.52 24.37
C ASP A 39 -4.22 -1.72 24.21
N ILE A 40 -3.83 -2.64 23.33
CA ILE A 40 -4.60 -3.86 23.08
C ILE A 40 -4.76 -4.73 24.34
N ASN A 41 -3.82 -4.65 25.28
CA ASN A 41 -3.89 -5.44 26.52
C ASN A 41 -5.12 -5.08 27.36
N VAL A 42 -5.64 -3.86 27.25
CA VAL A 42 -6.92 -3.48 27.88
C VAL A 42 -8.08 -4.34 27.37
N PHE A 43 -8.01 -4.75 26.11
CA PHE A 43 -9.00 -5.64 25.50
C PHE A 43 -8.75 -7.11 25.86
N LEU A 44 -7.50 -7.54 25.75
CA LEU A 44 -7.12 -8.94 26.00
C LEU A 44 -7.25 -9.35 27.47
N ASP A 45 -7.12 -8.40 28.40
CA ASP A 45 -7.18 -8.61 29.86
C ASP A 45 -8.43 -7.96 30.46
N PHE A 46 -9.52 -7.87 29.67
CA PHE A 46 -10.71 -7.09 30.02
C PHE A 46 -11.38 -7.56 31.30
N GLU A 47 -11.50 -8.87 31.53
CA GLU A 47 -12.15 -9.46 32.74
C GLU A 47 -11.37 -9.17 34.01
N ASN A 48 -10.03 -9.13 33.93
CA ASN A 48 -9.20 -8.77 35.09
C ASN A 48 -9.20 -7.27 35.36
N ILE A 49 -9.32 -6.45 34.31
CA ILE A 49 -9.36 -4.98 34.41
C ILE A 49 -10.71 -4.48 34.92
N PHE A 50 -11.80 -5.14 34.52
CA PHE A 50 -13.17 -4.83 34.94
C PHE A 50 -13.78 -6.05 35.63
N GLU A 51 -13.58 -6.11 36.95
CA GLU A 51 -14.02 -7.22 37.77
C GLU A 51 -15.53 -7.49 37.60
N GLY A 52 -15.89 -8.77 37.39
CA GLY A 52 -17.25 -9.20 37.12
C GLY A 52 -17.74 -9.01 35.70
N ALA A 53 -16.87 -8.59 34.77
CA ALA A 53 -17.21 -8.50 33.36
C ALA A 53 -17.52 -9.88 32.78
N LYS A 54 -18.47 -9.90 31.82
CA LYS A 54 -18.79 -11.10 31.03
C LYS A 54 -18.53 -10.85 29.57
N LEU A 55 -17.75 -11.73 28.93
CA LEU A 55 -17.46 -11.66 27.51
C LEU A 55 -18.51 -12.43 26.72
N ASN A 56 -19.03 -11.78 25.67
CA ASN A 56 -19.89 -12.41 24.67
C ASN A 56 -19.25 -12.22 23.29
N TYR A 57 -19.30 -13.23 22.45
CA TYR A 57 -18.68 -13.22 21.14
C TYR A 57 -19.74 -13.11 20.04
N ILE A 58 -19.58 -12.13 19.14
CA ILE A 58 -20.30 -12.07 17.89
C ILE A 58 -19.53 -12.92 16.87
N THR A 59 -20.09 -14.07 16.51
CA THR A 59 -19.45 -15.09 15.67
C THR A 59 -19.98 -15.13 14.23
N SER A 60 -20.75 -14.12 13.83
CA SER A 60 -21.29 -14.05 12.46
C SER A 60 -20.92 -12.75 11.77
N THR A 61 -20.65 -12.84 10.47
CA THR A 61 -20.41 -11.68 9.61
C THR A 61 -21.33 -11.70 8.39
N HIS A 62 -21.80 -10.51 8.02
CA HIS A 62 -22.60 -10.30 6.81
C HIS A 62 -21.83 -9.54 5.73
N ARG A 63 -20.59 -9.10 6.03
CA ARG A 63 -19.74 -8.36 5.08
C ARG A 63 -18.95 -9.29 4.20
N ASN A 64 -18.10 -10.09 4.81
CA ASN A 64 -17.13 -10.93 4.14
C ASN A 64 -17.69 -12.32 3.85
N SER A 65 -17.20 -12.98 2.81
CA SER A 65 -17.55 -14.36 2.48
C SER A 65 -16.91 -15.39 3.41
N ALA A 66 -17.45 -16.60 3.44
CA ALA A 66 -16.90 -17.71 4.21
C ALA A 66 -15.48 -18.06 3.74
N GLU A 67 -15.24 -18.03 2.44
CA GLU A 67 -13.93 -18.34 1.84
C GLU A 67 -12.89 -17.28 2.22
N LEU A 68 -13.27 -16.00 2.34
CA LEU A 68 -12.35 -14.96 2.84
C LEU A 68 -11.99 -15.23 4.31
N GLN A 69 -12.96 -15.63 5.15
CA GLN A 69 -12.69 -15.97 6.55
C GLN A 69 -11.71 -17.15 6.66
N GLN A 70 -11.82 -18.18 5.80
CA GLN A 70 -10.88 -19.30 5.76
C GLN A 70 -9.43 -18.88 5.43
N ILE A 71 -9.24 -17.75 4.78
CA ILE A 71 -7.91 -17.18 4.49
C ILE A 71 -7.41 -16.33 5.66
N VAL A 72 -8.25 -15.40 6.15
CA VAL A 72 -7.80 -14.37 7.09
C VAL A 72 -7.79 -14.82 8.55
N GLU A 73 -8.65 -15.77 8.94
CA GLU A 73 -8.70 -16.29 10.32
C GLU A 73 -7.39 -17.01 10.70
N PRO A 74 -6.87 -18.00 9.95
CA PRO A 74 -5.60 -18.61 10.26
C PRO A 74 -4.43 -17.62 10.25
N PHE A 75 -4.46 -16.65 9.33
CA PHE A 75 -3.46 -15.60 9.24
C PHE A 75 -3.40 -14.75 10.51
N ILE A 76 -4.54 -14.26 11.01
CA ILE A 76 -4.55 -13.40 12.20
C ILE A 76 -4.31 -14.18 13.49
N THR A 77 -4.82 -15.40 13.60
CA THR A 77 -4.68 -16.26 14.78
C THR A 77 -3.34 -16.99 14.86
N ALA A 78 -2.47 -16.86 13.86
CA ALA A 78 -1.07 -17.27 13.95
C ALA A 78 -0.36 -16.55 15.12
N ASN A 79 -0.78 -15.34 15.48
CA ASN A 79 -0.42 -14.72 16.75
C ASN A 79 -1.24 -15.33 17.91
N PRO A 80 -0.62 -16.10 18.82
CA PRO A 80 -1.33 -16.81 19.88
C PRO A 80 -2.00 -15.89 20.91
N SER A 81 -1.62 -14.61 20.96
CA SER A 81 -2.24 -13.61 21.83
C SER A 81 -3.59 -13.11 21.34
N GLN A 82 -3.99 -13.42 20.11
CA GLN A 82 -5.28 -13.01 19.57
C GLN A 82 -6.38 -14.01 19.95
N TYR A 83 -7.57 -13.51 20.24
CA TYR A 83 -8.71 -14.40 20.51
C TYR A 83 -9.04 -15.24 19.28
N LYS A 84 -9.22 -16.55 19.49
CA LYS A 84 -9.72 -17.44 18.44
C LYS A 84 -11.23 -17.28 18.31
N LYS A 85 -11.66 -16.68 17.22
CA LYS A 85 -13.06 -16.42 16.91
C LYS A 85 -13.40 -17.17 15.62
N HIS A 86 -14.25 -18.19 15.72
CA HIS A 86 -14.75 -18.86 14.49
C HIS A 86 -15.89 -18.04 13.90
N ILE A 87 -15.54 -17.11 12.99
CA ILE A 87 -16.50 -16.22 12.37
C ILE A 87 -17.17 -16.94 11.20
N LYS A 88 -18.47 -17.16 11.32
CA LYS A 88 -19.31 -17.76 10.28
C LYS A 88 -19.82 -16.68 9.31
N SER A 89 -19.96 -17.02 8.04
CA SER A 89 -20.63 -16.20 7.04
C SER A 89 -21.57 -17.05 6.20
N VAL A 90 -22.69 -16.43 5.81
CA VAL A 90 -23.65 -17.01 4.86
C VAL A 90 -23.33 -16.62 3.42
N LYS A 91 -22.41 -15.67 3.22
CA LYS A 91 -21.98 -15.25 1.90
C LYS A 91 -20.92 -16.19 1.36
N HIS A 92 -21.01 -16.46 0.07
CA HIS A 92 -20.02 -17.22 -0.68
C HIS A 92 -19.41 -16.34 -1.77
N GLN A 93 -18.10 -16.42 -1.95
CA GLN A 93 -17.36 -15.72 -2.99
C GLN A 93 -16.19 -16.59 -3.43
N GLU A 94 -16.25 -17.08 -4.64
CA GLU A 94 -15.08 -17.77 -5.21
C GLU A 94 -13.90 -16.83 -5.36
N ARG A 95 -12.71 -17.34 -5.01
CA ARG A 95 -11.45 -16.59 -5.17
C ARG A 95 -11.51 -15.19 -4.55
N PRO A 96 -11.85 -15.07 -3.25
CA PRO A 96 -12.09 -13.78 -2.59
C PRO A 96 -10.82 -12.93 -2.43
N VAL A 97 -9.65 -13.54 -2.59
CA VAL A 97 -8.36 -12.84 -2.62
C VAL A 97 -7.64 -13.17 -3.93
N ARG A 98 -7.31 -12.13 -4.69
CA ARG A 98 -6.59 -12.23 -5.97
C ARG A 98 -5.26 -11.49 -5.88
N ILE A 99 -4.17 -12.16 -6.26
CA ILE A 99 -2.83 -11.58 -6.25
C ILE A 99 -2.46 -11.22 -7.69
N ILE A 100 -2.03 -9.97 -7.88
CA ILE A 100 -1.49 -9.49 -9.15
C ILE A 100 -0.02 -9.15 -8.94
N TYR A 101 0.84 -9.91 -9.57
CA TYR A 101 2.27 -9.63 -9.57
C TYR A 101 2.62 -8.61 -10.68
N HIS A 102 3.47 -7.63 -10.33
CA HIS A 102 4.05 -6.68 -11.25
C HIS A 102 5.58 -6.70 -11.14
N LYS A 103 6.25 -6.20 -12.18
CA LYS A 103 7.71 -6.04 -12.21
C LYS A 103 8.10 -4.55 -12.16
N GLY A 104 7.43 -3.78 -11.25
CA GLY A 104 7.67 -2.35 -11.05
C GLY A 104 6.56 -1.45 -11.59
N ASN A 105 5.82 -1.83 -12.64
CA ASN A 105 4.72 -1.04 -13.15
C ASN A 105 3.45 -1.22 -12.32
N LYS A 106 3.32 -0.40 -11.29
CA LYS A 106 2.16 -0.39 -10.39
C LYS A 106 0.88 0.08 -11.09
N ALA A 107 0.98 1.06 -11.99
CA ALA A 107 -0.16 1.58 -12.72
C ALA A 107 -0.82 0.50 -13.59
N MET A 108 -0.02 -0.34 -14.25
CA MET A 108 -0.53 -1.46 -15.04
C MET A 108 -1.20 -2.53 -14.17
N ALA A 109 -0.63 -2.81 -12.99
CA ALA A 109 -1.21 -3.77 -12.07
C ALA A 109 -2.58 -3.31 -11.53
N ILE A 110 -2.74 -2.01 -11.24
CA ILE A 110 -4.03 -1.46 -10.81
C ILE A 110 -5.04 -1.46 -11.95
N THR A 111 -4.63 -1.11 -13.17
CA THR A 111 -5.49 -1.17 -14.37
C THR A 111 -6.00 -2.59 -14.60
N LYS A 112 -5.16 -3.61 -14.42
CA LYS A 112 -5.56 -5.02 -14.52
C LYS A 112 -6.59 -5.41 -13.45
N ALA A 113 -6.39 -4.97 -12.19
CA ALA A 113 -7.39 -5.17 -11.15
C ALA A 113 -8.72 -4.50 -11.51
N LEU A 114 -8.68 -3.26 -12.01
CA LEU A 114 -9.88 -2.53 -12.42
C LEU A 114 -10.58 -3.17 -13.61
N ALA A 115 -9.84 -3.72 -14.57
CA ALA A 115 -10.38 -4.48 -15.69
C ALA A 115 -11.16 -5.69 -15.21
N ASP A 116 -10.55 -6.49 -14.33
CA ASP A 116 -11.18 -7.67 -13.76
C ASP A 116 -12.42 -7.31 -12.92
N ILE A 117 -12.36 -6.23 -12.12
CA ILE A 117 -13.52 -5.71 -11.38
C ILE A 117 -14.63 -5.30 -12.34
N ALA A 118 -14.32 -4.59 -13.42
CA ALA A 118 -15.32 -4.11 -14.37
C ALA A 118 -16.04 -5.24 -15.09
N THR A 119 -15.39 -6.41 -15.28
CA THR A 119 -16.06 -7.61 -15.80
C THR A 119 -17.07 -8.19 -14.81
N ILE A 120 -16.82 -8.07 -13.51
CA ILE A 120 -17.71 -8.57 -12.45
C ILE A 120 -18.86 -7.58 -12.21
N ASN A 121 -18.52 -6.29 -12.07
CA ASN A 121 -19.50 -5.21 -11.85
C ASN A 121 -18.93 -3.86 -12.33
N SER A 122 -19.42 -3.38 -13.47
CA SER A 122 -18.97 -2.14 -14.09
C SER A 122 -19.29 -0.85 -13.30
N ASN A 123 -20.21 -0.91 -12.34
CA ASN A 123 -20.61 0.23 -11.50
C ASN A 123 -20.15 0.09 -10.04
N ALA A 124 -19.20 -0.79 -9.78
CA ALA A 124 -18.75 -1.14 -8.44
C ALA A 124 -18.08 0.04 -7.70
N LYS A 125 -18.16 -0.01 -6.37
CA LYS A 125 -17.33 0.80 -5.49
C LYS A 125 -16.01 0.07 -5.26
N VAL A 126 -14.91 0.77 -5.52
CA VAL A 126 -13.54 0.23 -5.35
C VAL A 126 -12.79 1.10 -4.35
N LEU A 127 -12.24 0.48 -3.32
CA LEU A 127 -11.41 1.14 -2.33
C LEU A 127 -9.95 0.71 -2.53
N VAL A 128 -9.13 1.65 -2.97
CA VAL A 128 -7.67 1.47 -3.09
C VAL A 128 -7.04 1.81 -1.75
N LEU A 129 -6.25 0.89 -1.20
CA LEU A 129 -5.62 1.01 0.10
C LEU A 129 -4.10 1.06 -0.05
N GLY A 130 -3.51 2.11 0.48
CA GLY A 130 -2.06 2.26 0.65
C GLY A 130 -1.70 2.43 2.11
N ARG A 131 -0.41 2.43 2.42
CA ARG A 131 0.08 2.70 3.78
C ARG A 131 0.09 4.19 4.09
N ASN A 132 0.57 4.99 3.15
CA ASN A 132 0.71 6.44 3.28
C ASN A 132 -0.16 7.18 2.27
N ARG A 133 -0.49 8.44 2.55
CA ARG A 133 -1.31 9.27 1.65
C ARG A 133 -0.73 9.43 0.25
N ARG A 134 0.60 9.37 0.12
CA ARG A 134 1.31 9.56 -1.15
C ARG A 134 1.58 8.28 -1.92
N ASP A 135 1.23 7.11 -1.38
CA ASP A 135 1.44 5.86 -2.11
C ASP A 135 0.66 5.83 -3.43
N ILE A 136 -0.45 6.58 -3.47
CA ILE A 136 -1.25 6.75 -4.69
C ILE A 136 -0.52 7.47 -5.82
N ASP A 137 0.49 8.30 -5.50
CA ASP A 137 1.25 9.05 -6.52
C ASP A 137 1.99 8.11 -7.48
N ALA A 138 2.33 6.89 -7.04
CA ALA A 138 2.98 5.87 -7.86
C ALA A 138 2.06 5.28 -8.96
N PHE A 139 0.77 5.59 -8.92
CA PHE A 139 -0.24 5.09 -9.87
C PHE A 139 -0.72 6.15 -10.85
N ILE A 140 -0.26 7.40 -10.71
CA ILE A 140 -0.63 8.48 -11.63
C ILE A 140 0.03 8.20 -12.98
N CYS A 141 -0.79 8.00 -14.00
CA CYS A 141 -0.36 7.83 -15.38
C CYS A 141 -1.35 8.54 -16.32
N ARG A 142 -1.19 8.35 -17.64
CA ARG A 142 -2.10 8.94 -18.63
C ARG A 142 -3.56 8.59 -18.39
N ASP A 143 -3.82 7.36 -17.98
CA ASP A 143 -5.17 6.79 -17.91
C ASP A 143 -5.76 6.85 -16.49
N ILE A 144 -4.95 7.22 -15.48
CA ILE A 144 -5.35 7.32 -14.07
C ILE A 144 -5.15 8.74 -13.56
N GLN A 145 -6.24 9.37 -13.17
CA GLN A 145 -6.23 10.70 -12.54
C GLN A 145 -6.62 10.59 -11.07
N VAL A 146 -5.93 11.36 -10.22
CA VAL A 146 -6.18 11.40 -8.78
C VAL A 146 -6.62 12.82 -8.38
N PHE A 147 -7.75 12.93 -7.70
CA PHE A 147 -8.31 14.18 -7.19
C PHE A 147 -8.31 14.15 -5.67
N ASP A 148 -7.85 15.24 -5.05
CA ASP A 148 -7.88 15.47 -3.59
C ASP A 148 -7.28 14.31 -2.76
N TYR A 149 -6.33 13.56 -3.32
CA TYR A 149 -5.74 12.35 -2.71
C TYR A 149 -6.79 11.32 -2.23
N LYS A 150 -8.01 11.37 -2.75
CA LYS A 150 -9.12 10.50 -2.34
C LYS A 150 -9.86 9.87 -3.50
N THR A 151 -10.14 10.63 -4.55
CA THR A 151 -10.92 10.17 -5.69
C THR A 151 -10.01 9.81 -6.83
N ILE A 152 -10.17 8.63 -7.39
CA ILE A 152 -9.44 8.15 -8.56
C ILE A 152 -10.43 8.01 -9.71
N LYS A 153 -10.03 8.48 -10.89
CA LYS A 153 -10.74 8.20 -12.14
C LYS A 153 -9.84 7.45 -13.09
N HIS A 154 -10.36 6.43 -13.71
CA HIS A 154 -9.71 5.69 -14.78
C HIS A 154 -10.42 5.97 -16.09
N PHE A 155 -9.67 6.29 -17.15
CA PHE A 155 -10.24 6.68 -18.42
C PHE A 155 -11.10 5.57 -19.05
N ASP A 156 -10.59 4.33 -19.06
CA ASP A 156 -11.28 3.17 -19.63
C ASP A 156 -12.42 2.62 -18.77
N TYR A 157 -12.46 2.98 -17.46
CA TYR A 157 -13.48 2.48 -16.51
C TYR A 157 -14.18 3.65 -15.79
N PRO A 158 -14.86 4.54 -16.55
CA PRO A 158 -15.42 5.78 -15.99
C PRO A 158 -16.57 5.56 -15.01
N ASN A 159 -17.22 4.41 -15.07
CA ASN A 159 -18.37 4.07 -14.22
C ASN A 159 -17.96 3.51 -12.84
N LEU A 160 -16.71 3.05 -12.69
CA LEU A 160 -16.22 2.58 -11.41
C LEU A 160 -16.05 3.76 -10.44
N LYS A 161 -16.57 3.60 -9.22
CA LYS A 161 -16.44 4.59 -8.14
C LYS A 161 -15.21 4.27 -7.32
N ILE A 162 -14.05 4.79 -7.77
CA ILE A 162 -12.75 4.45 -7.19
C ILE A 162 -12.37 5.51 -6.16
N SER A 163 -12.06 5.09 -4.95
CA SER A 163 -11.59 5.95 -3.86
C SER A 163 -10.27 5.44 -3.29
N TYR A 164 -9.46 6.35 -2.75
CA TYR A 164 -8.21 6.03 -2.07
C TYR A 164 -8.30 6.33 -0.58
N SER A 165 -7.71 5.46 0.23
CA SER A 165 -7.52 5.68 1.67
C SER A 165 -6.22 5.01 2.15
N THR A 166 -5.69 5.47 3.27
CA THR A 166 -4.70 4.67 4.00
C THR A 166 -5.41 3.53 4.72
N ILE A 167 -4.69 2.41 4.94
CA ILE A 167 -5.27 1.26 5.65
C ILE A 167 -5.81 1.68 7.02
N HIS A 168 -5.05 2.50 7.76
CA HIS A 168 -5.50 3.02 9.07
C HIS A 168 -6.81 3.81 8.97
N ALA A 169 -6.91 4.72 8.00
CA ALA A 169 -8.11 5.54 7.81
C ALA A 169 -9.29 4.75 7.23
N SER A 170 -9.05 3.55 6.68
CA SER A 170 -10.09 2.68 6.15
C SER A 170 -10.84 1.89 7.22
N LYS A 171 -10.38 1.92 8.47
CA LYS A 171 -11.09 1.25 9.57
C LYS A 171 -12.52 1.80 9.69
N GLY A 172 -13.50 0.91 9.70
CA GLY A 172 -14.93 1.27 9.66
C GLY A 172 -15.50 1.48 8.26
N LEU A 173 -14.67 1.66 7.23
CA LEU A 173 -15.13 1.71 5.84
C LEU A 173 -15.34 0.30 5.28
N GLU A 174 -16.10 0.24 4.19
CA GLU A 174 -16.33 -0.96 3.40
C GLU A 174 -16.56 -0.61 1.93
N SER A 175 -16.22 -1.51 1.03
CA SER A 175 -16.40 -1.35 -0.41
C SER A 175 -16.74 -2.68 -1.07
N ASP A 176 -17.26 -2.64 -2.29
CA ASP A 176 -17.54 -3.88 -3.01
C ASP A 176 -16.24 -4.63 -3.30
N PHE A 177 -15.22 -3.89 -3.72
CA PHE A 177 -13.87 -4.40 -3.98
C PHE A 177 -12.81 -3.56 -3.27
N VAL A 178 -11.70 -4.22 -2.92
CA VAL A 178 -10.53 -3.57 -2.32
C VAL A 178 -9.30 -3.87 -3.16
N ILE A 179 -8.42 -2.88 -3.35
CA ILE A 179 -7.11 -3.06 -3.98
C ILE A 179 -6.04 -2.60 -2.99
N LEU A 180 -5.25 -3.52 -2.45
CA LEU A 180 -4.11 -3.20 -1.60
C LEU A 180 -2.86 -3.02 -2.45
N ILE A 181 -2.27 -1.81 -2.41
CA ILE A 181 -1.16 -1.40 -3.27
C ILE A 181 0.22 -1.50 -2.61
N SER A 182 0.30 -1.84 -1.34
CA SER A 182 1.55 -1.95 -0.56
C SER A 182 1.95 -3.40 -0.27
N GLY A 183 1.76 -4.30 -1.24
CA GLY A 183 2.06 -5.73 -1.11
C GLY A 183 3.53 -6.09 -1.38
N GLU A 184 4.48 -5.22 -1.08
CA GLU A 184 5.91 -5.43 -1.33
C GLU A 184 6.68 -5.66 -0.04
N ASP A 185 7.78 -6.42 -0.12
CA ASP A 185 8.80 -6.45 0.91
C ASP A 185 9.67 -5.19 0.79
N ALA A 186 9.29 -4.16 1.54
CA ALA A 186 9.97 -2.88 1.59
C ALA A 186 9.89 -2.32 3.02
N GLN A 187 10.73 -1.33 3.32
CA GLN A 187 10.74 -0.70 4.63
C GLN A 187 9.35 -0.14 5.01
N ASN A 188 8.58 0.37 4.04
CA ASN A 188 7.19 0.83 4.19
C ASN A 188 6.18 -0.12 3.52
N GLY A 189 6.50 -1.40 3.41
CA GLY A 189 5.65 -2.42 2.80
C GLY A 189 4.65 -3.05 3.76
N SER A 190 4.31 -4.30 3.51
CA SER A 190 3.51 -5.15 4.39
C SER A 190 4.25 -6.46 4.67
N PRO A 191 4.81 -6.68 5.87
CA PRO A 191 4.80 -5.76 7.03
C PRO A 191 5.73 -4.54 6.87
N ASN A 192 5.45 -3.47 7.62
CA ASN A 192 6.39 -2.38 7.80
C ASN A 192 7.52 -2.83 8.72
N LYS A 193 8.75 -2.69 8.21
CA LYS A 193 9.98 -3.07 8.92
C LYS A 193 10.65 -1.89 9.63
N THR A 194 10.00 -0.73 9.68
CA THR A 194 10.51 0.45 10.41
C THR A 194 10.36 0.22 11.91
N GLU A 195 11.45 0.38 12.64
CA GLU A 195 11.43 0.29 14.10
C GLU A 195 10.73 1.52 14.72
N ASP A 196 10.09 1.30 15.87
CA ASP A 196 9.52 2.39 16.65
C ASP A 196 10.65 3.28 17.20
N ASP A 197 10.42 4.59 17.24
CA ASP A 197 11.31 5.51 17.95
C ASP A 197 11.40 5.13 19.45
N ASN A 198 12.61 5.16 20.00
CA ASN A 198 12.86 4.83 21.40
C ASN A 198 12.01 5.68 22.38
N ILE A 199 11.75 6.94 22.03
CA ILE A 199 10.90 7.83 22.83
C ILE A 199 9.44 7.33 22.82
N LEU A 200 8.95 6.85 21.68
CA LEU A 200 7.60 6.30 21.57
C LEU A 200 7.44 5.02 22.40
N THR A 201 8.48 4.19 22.52
CA THR A 201 8.41 2.95 23.32
C THR A 201 8.20 3.21 24.80
N LEU A 202 8.62 4.37 25.32
CA LEU A 202 8.38 4.79 26.72
C LEU A 202 6.92 5.18 26.97
N LEU A 203 6.26 5.76 25.96
CA LEU A 203 4.87 6.24 26.06
C LEU A 203 3.85 5.18 25.64
N LEU A 204 4.22 4.35 24.69
CA LEU A 204 3.39 3.26 24.17
C LEU A 204 3.56 2.04 25.08
N GLY A 205 2.46 1.36 25.44
CA GLY A 205 2.48 0.12 26.23
C GLY A 205 3.42 -0.94 25.63
N LYS A 206 3.74 -1.98 26.42
CA LYS A 206 4.63 -3.07 25.97
C LYS A 206 4.20 -3.59 24.60
N LYS A 207 5.17 -3.67 23.68
CA LYS A 207 4.97 -4.26 22.36
C LYS A 207 4.59 -5.74 22.55
N ASN A 208 3.65 -6.22 21.75
CA ASN A 208 3.37 -7.65 21.70
C ASN A 208 4.65 -8.38 21.23
N ASN A 209 5.02 -9.47 21.91
CA ASN A 209 6.23 -10.23 21.60
C ASN A 209 6.15 -10.97 20.26
N TYR A 210 4.97 -11.08 19.66
CA TYR A 210 4.81 -11.69 18.33
C TYR A 210 5.27 -10.71 17.25
N GLU A 211 6.12 -11.20 16.35
CA GLU A 211 6.71 -10.38 15.29
C GLU A 211 5.61 -9.78 14.38
N TYR A 212 5.71 -8.49 14.11
CA TYR A 212 4.75 -7.76 13.28
C TYR A 212 3.28 -7.89 13.72
N ALA A 213 2.99 -8.08 15.01
CA ALA A 213 1.63 -8.31 15.51
C ALA A 213 0.63 -7.21 15.09
N GLU A 214 1.01 -5.93 15.15
CA GLU A 214 0.16 -4.82 14.72
C GLU A 214 0.02 -4.76 13.20
N GLU A 215 1.10 -4.99 12.47
CA GLU A 215 1.11 -5.03 11.01
C GLU A 215 0.22 -6.17 10.48
N ARG A 216 0.21 -7.31 11.17
CA ARG A 216 -0.67 -8.44 10.86
C ARG A 216 -2.15 -8.05 11.02
N ARG A 217 -2.49 -7.32 12.08
CA ARG A 217 -3.85 -6.77 12.25
C ARG A 217 -4.18 -5.74 11.18
N LEU A 218 -3.22 -4.90 10.81
CA LEU A 218 -3.40 -3.91 9.76
C LEU A 218 -3.68 -4.57 8.40
N PHE A 219 -2.96 -5.63 8.07
CA PHE A 219 -3.18 -6.40 6.85
C PHE A 219 -4.54 -7.12 6.86
N TYR A 220 -4.93 -7.70 8.01
CA TYR A 220 -6.27 -8.25 8.22
C TYR A 220 -7.36 -7.19 8.01
N VAL A 221 -7.19 -6.00 8.58
CA VAL A 221 -8.14 -4.88 8.39
C VAL A 221 -8.25 -4.55 6.90
N ALA A 222 -7.13 -4.45 6.17
CA ALA A 222 -7.17 -4.15 4.74
C ALA A 222 -7.98 -5.20 3.95
N LEU A 223 -7.72 -6.49 4.15
CA LEU A 223 -8.40 -7.58 3.46
C LEU A 223 -9.91 -7.60 3.77
N THR A 224 -10.29 -7.32 5.02
CA THR A 224 -11.69 -7.41 5.46
C THR A 224 -12.53 -6.17 5.16
N ARG A 225 -11.99 -5.17 4.45
CA ARG A 225 -12.80 -4.02 3.97
C ARG A 225 -13.64 -4.34 2.75
N THR A 226 -13.38 -5.45 2.06
CA THR A 226 -14.16 -5.85 0.89
C THR A 226 -15.47 -6.55 1.25
N LYS A 227 -16.48 -6.37 0.39
CA LYS A 227 -17.72 -7.17 0.41
C LYS A 227 -17.65 -8.37 -0.54
N SER A 228 -16.76 -8.30 -1.53
CA SER A 228 -16.57 -9.34 -2.56
C SER A 228 -15.12 -9.77 -2.64
N VAL A 229 -14.30 -9.12 -3.46
CA VAL A 229 -12.92 -9.54 -3.74
C VAL A 229 -11.91 -8.51 -3.25
N ALA A 230 -10.83 -8.96 -2.65
CA ALA A 230 -9.64 -8.17 -2.34
C ALA A 230 -8.50 -8.51 -3.33
N TYR A 231 -7.94 -7.47 -3.96
CA TYR A 231 -6.78 -7.57 -4.84
C TYR A 231 -5.53 -7.15 -4.10
N LEU A 232 -4.47 -7.95 -4.20
CA LEU A 232 -3.17 -7.67 -3.61
C LEU A 232 -2.19 -7.41 -4.75
N LEU A 233 -1.69 -6.18 -4.87
CA LEU A 233 -0.65 -5.85 -5.83
C LEU A 233 0.72 -6.08 -5.17
N SER A 234 1.57 -6.91 -5.79
CA SER A 234 2.86 -7.30 -5.23
C SER A 234 3.97 -7.24 -6.28
N ASP A 235 5.14 -6.75 -5.89
CA ASP A 235 6.33 -6.87 -6.74
C ASP A 235 6.79 -8.32 -6.78
N LYS A 236 6.82 -8.92 -7.97
CA LYS A 236 7.21 -10.32 -8.17
C LYS A 236 8.63 -10.64 -7.64
N ARG A 237 9.51 -9.64 -7.62
CA ARG A 237 10.91 -9.79 -7.17
C ARG A 237 11.06 -9.70 -5.65
N ARG A 238 10.15 -8.97 -5.00
CA ARG A 238 10.16 -8.71 -3.55
C ARG A 238 8.74 -8.80 -3.00
N PRO A 239 8.13 -9.99 -3.04
CA PRO A 239 6.77 -10.15 -2.53
C PRO A 239 6.76 -10.01 -1.02
N SER A 240 5.70 -9.41 -0.49
CA SER A 240 5.45 -9.26 0.95
C SER A 240 5.44 -10.61 1.65
N ASP A 241 6.06 -10.70 2.83
CA ASP A 241 6.04 -11.90 3.69
C ASP A 241 4.60 -12.34 3.99
N PHE A 242 3.70 -11.40 4.24
CA PHE A 242 2.29 -11.69 4.49
C PHE A 242 1.55 -12.26 3.28
N ILE A 243 1.88 -11.77 2.08
CA ILE A 243 1.33 -12.33 0.84
C ILE A 243 1.88 -13.73 0.62
N GLN A 244 3.17 -13.98 0.89
CA GLN A 244 3.75 -15.32 0.77
C GLN A 244 3.09 -16.31 1.73
N GLU A 245 2.74 -15.90 2.94
CA GLU A 245 2.07 -16.75 3.92
C GLU A 245 0.69 -17.22 3.45
N ILE A 246 -0.07 -16.35 2.78
CA ILE A 246 -1.45 -16.68 2.36
C ILE A 246 -1.58 -17.13 0.90
N LYS A 247 -0.54 -17.01 0.08
CA LYS A 247 -0.60 -17.17 -1.39
C LYS A 247 -1.22 -18.49 -1.85
N ASN A 248 -0.97 -19.58 -1.12
CA ASN A 248 -1.47 -20.92 -1.49
C ASN A 248 -3.00 -21.04 -1.38
N LYS A 249 -3.64 -20.10 -0.70
CA LYS A 249 -5.10 -19.98 -0.55
C LYS A 249 -5.70 -18.89 -1.44
N CYS A 250 -4.88 -18.18 -2.20
CA CYS A 250 -5.26 -17.07 -3.04
C CYS A 250 -5.25 -17.45 -4.51
N TYR A 251 -6.02 -16.76 -5.31
CA TYR A 251 -5.96 -16.87 -6.76
C TYR A 251 -4.88 -15.94 -7.31
N ILE A 252 -3.94 -16.47 -8.09
CA ILE A 252 -2.93 -15.67 -8.76
C ILE A 252 -3.48 -15.29 -10.13
N LEU A 253 -3.68 -14.02 -10.34
CA LEU A 253 -4.05 -13.45 -11.62
C LEU A 253 -2.76 -13.21 -12.41
N GLU A 254 -2.26 -14.24 -13.11
CA GLU A 254 -1.07 -14.11 -13.95
C GLU A 254 -1.38 -13.22 -15.16
N ASP A 255 -0.42 -12.37 -15.52
CA ASP A 255 -0.47 -11.62 -16.76
C ASP A 255 0.05 -12.52 -17.88
N GLU A 256 -0.84 -13.13 -18.67
CA GLU A 256 -0.49 -13.88 -19.87
C GLU A 256 -0.05 -12.96 -21.01
N SER A 257 -0.34 -11.65 -20.94
CA SER A 257 0.26 -10.71 -21.86
C SER A 257 1.75 -10.64 -21.53
N GLU A 258 2.61 -11.00 -22.47
CA GLU A 258 4.00 -10.55 -22.52
C GLU A 258 3.98 -9.02 -22.50
N ALA A 259 3.85 -8.45 -21.31
CA ALA A 259 4.01 -7.03 -21.12
C ALA A 259 5.41 -6.72 -21.67
N LYS A 260 5.46 -5.95 -22.75
CA LYS A 260 6.71 -5.37 -23.24
C LYS A 260 7.45 -4.92 -22.01
N GLU A 261 8.67 -5.43 -21.81
CA GLU A 261 9.52 -5.10 -20.67
C GLU A 261 9.50 -3.60 -20.51
N GLU A 262 8.66 -3.09 -19.62
CA GLU A 262 8.78 -1.70 -19.22
C GLU A 262 10.13 -1.61 -18.53
N ARG A 263 11.03 -0.91 -19.19
CA ARG A 263 12.41 -0.75 -18.77
C ARG A 263 12.42 -0.11 -17.39
N GLU A 264 12.68 -0.91 -16.36
CA GLU A 264 12.89 -0.38 -15.02
C GLU A 264 14.24 0.35 -15.01
N TYR A 265 14.15 1.61 -14.71
CA TYR A 265 15.34 2.44 -14.59
C TYR A 265 15.78 2.46 -13.13
N LEU A 266 16.81 1.73 -12.79
CA LEU A 266 17.48 1.86 -11.49
C LEU A 266 17.88 3.31 -11.26
N CYS A 267 17.64 3.79 -10.04
CA CYS A 267 18.07 5.12 -9.63
C CYS A 267 19.61 5.22 -9.70
N PRO A 268 20.16 6.18 -10.46
CA PRO A 268 21.62 6.29 -10.62
C PRO A 268 22.35 6.68 -9.32
N TRP A 269 21.63 7.28 -8.35
CA TRP A 269 22.22 7.70 -7.08
C TRP A 269 22.26 6.58 -6.04
N CYS A 270 21.12 6.05 -5.65
CA CYS A 270 21.07 5.05 -4.57
C CYS A 270 21.22 3.61 -5.07
N LYS A 271 21.10 3.35 -6.37
CA LYS A 271 21.25 2.03 -7.03
C LYS A 271 20.35 0.91 -6.46
N SER A 272 19.49 1.25 -5.48
CA SER A 272 18.57 0.32 -4.81
C SER A 272 17.10 0.65 -5.07
N GLY A 273 16.80 1.91 -5.43
CA GLY A 273 15.45 2.35 -5.82
C GLY A 273 15.31 2.43 -7.33
N TYR A 274 14.06 2.58 -7.78
CA TYR A 274 13.69 2.74 -9.19
C TYR A 274 13.19 4.15 -9.45
N LEU A 275 13.26 4.58 -10.71
CA LEU A 275 12.69 5.86 -11.13
C LEU A 275 11.21 5.68 -11.44
N ILE A 276 10.38 6.41 -10.73
CA ILE A 276 8.92 6.44 -10.89
C ILE A 276 8.49 7.84 -11.31
N VAL A 277 7.44 7.91 -12.13
CA VAL A 277 6.86 9.18 -12.55
C VAL A 277 6.13 9.82 -11.38
N ARG A 278 6.41 11.10 -11.12
CA ARG A 278 5.76 11.93 -10.10
C ARG A 278 5.26 13.22 -10.71
N LYS A 279 4.26 13.83 -10.06
CA LYS A 279 3.72 15.14 -10.42
C LYS A 279 4.21 16.20 -9.44
N SER A 280 4.77 17.28 -9.96
CA SER A 280 5.18 18.43 -9.15
C SER A 280 3.97 19.13 -8.55
N SER A 281 4.02 19.43 -7.25
CA SER A 281 2.97 20.17 -6.55
C SER A 281 2.96 21.68 -6.88
N VAL A 282 4.04 22.18 -7.46
CA VAL A 282 4.23 23.61 -7.75
C VAL A 282 3.67 23.99 -9.12
N ASP A 283 4.03 23.22 -10.15
CA ASP A 283 3.72 23.54 -11.55
C ASP A 283 2.95 22.43 -12.29
N GLY A 284 2.62 21.35 -11.58
CA GLY A 284 1.86 20.22 -12.13
C GLY A 284 2.59 19.37 -13.16
N LYS A 285 3.88 19.65 -13.44
CA LYS A 285 4.66 18.91 -14.44
C LYS A 285 5.06 17.53 -13.93
N LEU A 286 5.18 16.59 -14.87
CA LEU A 286 5.65 15.25 -14.58
C LEU A 286 7.18 15.21 -14.57
N PHE A 287 7.75 14.45 -13.62
CA PHE A 287 9.17 14.18 -13.52
C PHE A 287 9.41 12.77 -13.00
N TYR A 288 10.59 12.21 -13.25
CA TYR A 288 11.01 10.98 -12.60
C TYR A 288 11.62 11.28 -11.24
N GLY A 289 11.14 10.59 -10.19
CA GLY A 289 11.70 10.63 -8.84
C GLY A 289 12.10 9.23 -8.37
N CYS A 290 13.04 9.14 -7.45
CA CYS A 290 13.40 7.86 -6.86
C CYS A 290 12.28 7.28 -6.00
N SER A 291 12.03 5.96 -6.09
CA SER A 291 11.08 5.24 -5.24
C SER A 291 11.45 5.28 -3.76
N ASN A 292 12.74 5.44 -3.45
CA ASN A 292 13.26 5.53 -2.07
C ASN A 292 13.18 6.93 -1.46
N TYR A 293 12.40 7.85 -2.05
CA TYR A 293 12.15 9.13 -1.39
C TYR A 293 11.37 8.91 -0.07
N PRO A 294 11.70 9.59 1.04
CA PRO A 294 12.61 10.76 1.17
C PRO A 294 14.10 10.45 1.36
N TYR A 295 14.50 9.20 1.47
CA TYR A 295 15.90 8.82 1.71
C TYR A 295 16.80 9.10 0.51
N CYS A 296 16.29 8.89 -0.71
CA CYS A 296 16.95 9.29 -1.93
C CYS A 296 16.17 10.41 -2.63
N LYS A 297 16.76 11.57 -2.78
CA LYS A 297 16.14 12.77 -3.35
C LYS A 297 16.40 12.93 -4.86
N TYR A 298 16.81 11.86 -5.54
CA TYR A 298 17.06 11.94 -6.97
C TYR A 298 15.79 12.28 -7.73
N THR A 299 15.88 13.24 -8.65
CA THR A 299 14.82 13.63 -9.59
C THR A 299 15.41 13.84 -10.98
N ASN A 300 14.64 13.60 -12.04
CA ASN A 300 14.98 13.92 -13.41
C ASN A 300 13.75 14.43 -14.15
N ASN A 301 13.83 15.65 -14.66
CA ASN A 301 12.73 16.31 -15.37
C ASN A 301 12.72 15.98 -16.87
N ASP A 302 13.76 15.38 -17.40
CA ASP A 302 13.82 14.97 -18.79
C ASP A 302 13.24 13.56 -18.96
N MET A 303 11.93 13.52 -19.22
CA MET A 303 11.19 12.27 -19.41
C MET A 303 11.76 11.43 -20.56
N LYS A 304 12.25 12.07 -21.62
CA LYS A 304 12.80 11.39 -22.80
C LYS A 304 14.15 10.75 -22.48
N ALA A 305 15.03 11.45 -21.75
CA ALA A 305 16.33 10.91 -21.36
C ALA A 305 16.20 9.61 -20.57
N VAL A 306 15.23 9.55 -19.65
CA VAL A 306 14.95 8.33 -18.87
C VAL A 306 14.28 7.27 -19.73
N TYR A 307 13.27 7.63 -20.51
CA TYR A 307 12.51 6.69 -21.38
C TYR A 307 13.41 5.95 -22.37
N TYR A 308 14.36 6.68 -23.01
CA TYR A 308 15.32 6.09 -23.95
C TYR A 308 16.54 5.46 -23.26
N ASN A 309 16.58 5.47 -21.93
CA ASN A 309 17.69 4.95 -21.12
C ASN A 309 19.08 5.47 -21.58
N ASN A 310 19.16 6.74 -21.90
CA ASN A 310 20.38 7.37 -22.41
C ASN A 310 21.35 7.61 -21.26
N ARG A 311 22.18 6.61 -20.96
CA ARG A 311 23.09 6.62 -19.80
C ARG A 311 24.41 7.32 -20.11
N CYS A 312 24.88 8.09 -19.14
CA CYS A 312 26.22 8.65 -19.14
C CYS A 312 27.26 7.53 -18.93
N PRO A 313 28.22 7.33 -19.84
CA PRO A 313 29.20 6.28 -19.70
C PRO A 313 30.19 6.52 -18.56
N GLN A 314 30.31 7.77 -18.07
CA GLN A 314 31.26 8.14 -17.04
C GLN A 314 30.71 7.91 -15.63
N CYS A 315 29.44 8.22 -15.35
CA CYS A 315 28.86 8.14 -14.00
C CYS A 315 27.56 7.31 -13.90
N GLY A 316 27.02 6.82 -15.02
CA GLY A 316 25.81 6.01 -15.03
C GLY A 316 24.49 6.80 -14.87
N ASP A 317 24.53 8.12 -14.67
CA ASP A 317 23.34 8.97 -14.69
C ASP A 317 22.84 9.19 -16.12
N PHE A 318 21.76 9.91 -16.32
CA PHE A 318 21.18 10.12 -17.65
C PHE A 318 21.85 11.28 -18.40
N LEU A 319 21.91 11.15 -19.72
CA LEU A 319 22.29 12.24 -20.61
C LEU A 319 21.02 13.00 -21.01
N VAL A 320 20.98 14.28 -20.73
CA VAL A 320 19.86 15.18 -21.02
C VAL A 320 20.24 16.16 -22.12
N LEU A 321 19.29 16.52 -22.96
CA LEU A 321 19.51 17.47 -24.06
C LEU A 321 19.66 18.88 -23.49
N LYS A 322 20.80 19.53 -23.79
CA LYS A 322 21.12 20.91 -23.38
C LYS A 322 21.33 21.80 -24.59
N LYS A 323 21.01 23.09 -24.45
CA LYS A 323 21.33 24.14 -25.42
C LYS A 323 22.67 24.79 -25.06
N GLY A 324 23.60 24.80 -25.96
CA GLY A 324 24.87 25.52 -25.84
C GLY A 324 25.02 26.62 -26.88
N LYS A 325 26.12 27.37 -26.84
CA LYS A 325 26.42 28.46 -27.79
C LYS A 325 26.47 28.00 -29.28
N TYR A 326 26.83 26.75 -29.51
CA TYR A 326 27.05 26.19 -30.86
C TYR A 326 26.00 25.12 -31.23
N GLY A 327 24.83 25.10 -30.56
CA GLY A 327 23.77 24.15 -30.85
C GLY A 327 23.37 23.28 -29.63
N THR A 328 22.65 22.21 -29.91
CA THR A 328 22.19 21.26 -28.87
C THR A 328 23.20 20.11 -28.73
N PHE A 329 23.41 19.70 -27.47
CA PHE A 329 24.28 18.59 -27.11
C PHE A 329 23.68 17.79 -25.97
N PHE A 330 24.10 16.55 -25.81
CA PHE A 330 23.78 15.76 -24.62
C PHE A 330 24.81 16.02 -23.54
N GLY A 331 24.36 16.54 -22.40
CA GLY A 331 25.19 16.72 -21.21
C GLY A 331 24.72 15.84 -20.06
N CYS A 332 25.63 15.41 -19.19
CA CYS A 332 25.26 14.62 -18.04
C CYS A 332 24.32 15.40 -17.10
N HIS A 333 23.28 14.73 -16.63
CA HIS A 333 22.33 15.28 -15.66
C HIS A 333 23.00 15.58 -14.32
N ASN A 334 24.02 14.81 -13.94
CA ASN A 334 24.78 14.98 -12.70
C ASN A 334 25.83 16.12 -12.75
N TYR A 335 25.76 17.00 -13.74
CA TYR A 335 26.59 18.21 -13.76
C TYR A 335 26.28 19.12 -12.56
N PRO A 336 27.27 19.74 -11.87
CA PRO A 336 28.71 19.82 -12.22
C PRO A 336 29.59 18.65 -11.76
N ARG A 337 29.06 17.67 -11.03
CA ARG A 337 29.84 16.53 -10.52
C ARG A 337 30.37 15.62 -11.66
N CYS A 338 29.68 15.57 -12.78
CA CYS A 338 30.11 14.86 -13.98
C CYS A 338 30.02 15.80 -15.17
N GLY A 339 31.18 16.09 -15.80
CA GLY A 339 31.28 17.00 -16.94
C GLY A 339 31.11 16.35 -18.31
N TYR A 340 30.67 15.08 -18.38
CA TYR A 340 30.53 14.36 -19.65
C TYR A 340 29.53 15.02 -20.58
N THR A 341 29.95 15.19 -21.86
CA THR A 341 29.10 15.69 -22.94
C THR A 341 29.27 14.85 -24.20
N ARG A 342 28.24 14.76 -25.02
CA ARG A 342 28.25 14.10 -26.34
C ARG A 342 27.51 14.95 -27.36
N GLN A 343 28.07 15.09 -28.58
CA GLN A 343 27.40 15.81 -29.69
C GLN A 343 26.19 15.04 -30.19
N ASN A 344 25.19 15.76 -30.69
CA ASN A 344 23.87 15.20 -31.03
C ASN A 344 23.85 14.72 -32.52
N ILE A 345 24.76 13.82 -32.92
CA ILE A 345 24.89 13.42 -34.33
C ILE A 345 23.97 12.24 -34.75
N GLU A 346 23.33 11.50 -33.78
CA GLU A 346 22.70 10.20 -34.13
C GLU A 346 21.19 10.07 -33.95
N MET A 347 20.48 11.02 -33.33
CA MET A 347 19.02 10.86 -33.13
C MET A 347 18.15 11.20 -34.33
N GLU A 348 18.65 11.89 -35.35
CA GLU A 348 17.87 12.11 -36.57
C GLU A 348 17.63 10.84 -37.41
N LYS A 349 18.48 9.82 -37.26
CA LYS A 349 18.35 8.55 -37.99
C LYS A 349 17.40 7.54 -37.32
N GLN A 350 17.13 7.65 -36.03
CA GLN A 350 16.21 6.75 -35.35
C GLN A 350 14.76 7.24 -35.32
N SER A 351 14.52 8.56 -35.39
CA SER A 351 13.15 9.10 -35.48
C SER A 351 12.47 8.84 -36.83
N LYS A 352 13.25 8.60 -37.91
CA LYS A 352 12.73 8.25 -39.25
C LYS A 352 12.41 6.77 -39.43
N ARG A 353 12.63 5.90 -38.46
CA ARG A 353 12.29 4.46 -38.51
C ARG A 353 10.96 4.10 -37.85
N PHE A 354 10.25 5.09 -37.28
CA PHE A 354 8.94 4.91 -36.61
C PHE A 354 7.95 6.00 -37.05
N GLN A 355 7.91 6.31 -38.35
CA GLN A 355 6.75 6.86 -39.04
C GLN A 355 6.09 5.78 -39.86
#